data_f834fe91a44e744afca3aa5e32658836
#
_entry.id   f834fe91a44e744afca3aa5e32658836
#
_cell.length_a   1.000
_cell.length_b   1.000
_cell.length_c   1.000
_cell.angle_alpha   90.00
_cell.angle_beta   90.00
_cell.angle_gamma   90.00
#
_symmetry.space_group_name_H-M   'P 1'
#
loop_
_entity.id
_entity.type
_entity.pdbx_description
1 polymer ?
#
loop_
_entity_poly.entity_id
_entity_poly.type
_entity_poly.pdbx_seq_one_letter_code
_entity_poly.pdbx_strand_id
1 'polypeptide(L)'
;MTSPVPTPPSGLSYRAAGVDIDAGDALVERIKPFAARTMRPEVLAGIGGFGALVELPKRYREPVLVSSTDGVGTKLKLAFALDRHDTIGIDLVAMSANDILVQGAEPLFFLDYYACGKLDVDIAARVVQGIARGCELAGCALVGGATAAPPGTYAEGDSDP
;
A
#
# COMPACT_ATOMS: atom_id res chain seq x y z
N MET A 1 21.24 8.09 -55.00
CA MET A 1 20.29 8.65 -53.98
C MET A 1 19.88 7.50 -53.09
N THR A 2 20.48 7.38 -51.94
CA THR A 2 20.13 6.34 -50.95
C THR A 2 18.99 6.89 -50.09
N SER A 3 17.82 6.25 -50.14
CA SER A 3 16.69 6.58 -49.28
C SER A 3 17.09 6.36 -47.79
N PRO A 4 16.72 7.26 -46.89
CA PRO A 4 17.01 7.07 -45.49
C PRO A 4 16.28 5.85 -44.95
N VAL A 5 17.01 4.99 -44.22
CA VAL A 5 16.45 3.85 -43.50
C VAL A 5 15.49 4.42 -42.44
N PRO A 6 14.23 3.96 -42.36
CA PRO A 6 13.32 4.42 -41.32
C PRO A 6 13.86 4.05 -39.95
N THR A 7 13.96 5.02 -39.07
CA THR A 7 14.31 4.80 -37.66
C THR A 7 13.21 3.91 -37.03
N PRO A 8 13.55 2.81 -36.35
CA PRO A 8 12.54 1.99 -35.70
C PRO A 8 11.78 2.86 -34.67
N PRO A 9 10.46 2.64 -34.50
CA PRO A 9 9.67 3.36 -33.50
C PRO A 9 10.36 3.18 -32.15
N SER A 10 10.50 4.28 -31.41
CA SER A 10 11.03 4.25 -30.03
C SER A 10 10.25 3.19 -29.27
N GLY A 11 10.95 2.17 -28.74
CA GLY A 11 10.30 1.06 -28.03
C GLY A 11 9.41 1.62 -26.91
N LEU A 12 8.26 1.00 -26.68
CA LEU A 12 7.38 1.28 -25.55
C LEU A 12 8.20 1.20 -24.27
N SER A 13 8.21 2.27 -23.48
CA SER A 13 8.84 2.28 -22.15
C SER A 13 7.75 2.32 -21.08
N TYR A 14 8.04 1.80 -19.89
CA TYR A 14 7.14 1.90 -18.73
C TYR A 14 6.71 3.35 -18.48
N ARG A 15 7.65 4.30 -18.54
CA ARG A 15 7.36 5.73 -18.37
C ARG A 15 6.43 6.28 -19.48
N ALA A 16 6.58 5.85 -20.73
CA ALA A 16 5.67 6.22 -21.81
C ALA A 16 4.27 5.59 -21.63
N ALA A 17 4.19 4.47 -20.92
CA ALA A 17 2.93 3.83 -20.53
C ALA A 17 2.32 4.42 -19.23
N GLY A 18 2.94 5.45 -18.63
CA GLY A 18 2.43 6.09 -17.42
C GLY A 18 2.93 5.48 -16.09
N VAL A 19 3.85 4.50 -16.14
CA VAL A 19 4.44 3.86 -14.96
C VAL A 19 5.83 4.41 -14.70
N ASP A 20 6.00 5.11 -13.58
CA ASP A 20 7.29 5.67 -13.15
C ASP A 20 7.93 4.75 -12.08
N ILE A 21 8.89 3.92 -12.50
CA ILE A 21 9.60 2.98 -11.62
C ILE A 21 10.41 3.73 -10.58
N ASP A 22 11.07 4.83 -10.96
CA ASP A 22 11.89 5.62 -10.05
C ASP A 22 11.06 6.23 -8.90
N ALA A 23 9.84 6.67 -9.22
CA ALA A 23 8.88 7.15 -8.22
C ALA A 23 8.42 6.02 -7.28
N GLY A 24 8.22 4.81 -7.81
CA GLY A 24 7.91 3.62 -7.00
C GLY A 24 9.02 3.29 -6.02
N ASP A 25 10.27 3.26 -6.48
CA ASP A 25 11.44 2.99 -5.63
C ASP A 25 11.61 4.09 -4.57
N ALA A 26 11.43 5.35 -4.92
CA ALA A 26 11.46 6.47 -3.98
C ALA A 26 10.38 6.35 -2.89
N LEU A 27 9.18 5.92 -3.25
CA LEU A 27 8.11 5.65 -2.28
C LEU A 27 8.51 4.54 -1.32
N VAL A 28 9.02 3.40 -1.84
CA VAL A 28 9.44 2.27 -1.00
C VAL A 28 10.48 2.71 0.03
N GLU A 29 11.51 3.45 -0.37
CA GLU A 29 12.51 3.94 0.58
C GLU A 29 11.90 4.86 1.65
N ARG A 30 10.94 5.68 1.27
CA ARG A 30 10.30 6.64 2.17
C ARG A 30 9.38 5.97 3.19
N ILE A 31 8.72 4.87 2.84
CA ILE A 31 7.78 4.17 3.73
C ILE A 31 8.44 3.16 4.65
N LYS A 32 9.64 2.66 4.34
CA LYS A 32 10.39 1.72 5.19
C LYS A 32 10.46 2.11 6.66
N PRO A 33 10.76 3.38 7.04
CA PRO A 33 10.79 3.78 8.44
C PRO A 33 9.42 3.71 9.13
N PHE A 34 8.33 3.94 8.40
CA PHE A 34 6.98 3.86 8.94
C PHE A 34 6.61 2.42 9.26
N ALA A 35 6.82 1.52 8.31
CA ALA A 35 6.59 0.09 8.51
C ALA A 35 7.48 -0.50 9.61
N ALA A 36 8.74 -0.09 9.68
CA ALA A 36 9.67 -0.57 10.70
C ALA A 36 9.17 -0.36 12.14
N ARG A 37 8.40 0.71 12.40
CA ARG A 37 7.82 0.97 13.73
C ARG A 37 6.70 0.01 14.10
N THR A 38 6.07 -0.65 13.15
CA THR A 38 4.95 -1.58 13.36
C THR A 38 5.41 -3.02 13.52
N MET A 39 6.71 -3.32 13.31
CA MET A 39 7.22 -4.68 13.26
C MET A 39 6.96 -5.45 14.55
N ARG A 40 6.60 -6.72 14.38
CA ARG A 40 6.36 -7.69 15.44
C ARG A 40 7.42 -8.78 15.36
N PRO A 41 7.70 -9.50 16.47
CA PRO A 41 8.67 -10.60 16.50
C PRO A 41 8.38 -11.72 15.49
N GLU A 42 7.11 -11.89 15.14
CA GLU A 42 6.67 -12.92 14.22
C GLU A 42 6.96 -12.60 12.74
N VAL A 43 7.32 -11.35 12.41
CA VAL A 43 7.64 -10.94 11.04
C VAL A 43 9.05 -11.38 10.67
N LEU A 44 9.17 -12.22 9.65
CA LEU A 44 10.44 -12.80 9.22
C LEU A 44 11.16 -11.98 8.15
N ALA A 45 10.45 -11.13 7.44
CA ALA A 45 11.00 -10.24 6.40
C ALA A 45 10.30 -8.89 6.40
N GLY A 46 11.06 -7.82 6.17
CA GLY A 46 10.53 -6.45 6.04
C GLY A 46 9.99 -6.15 4.64
N ILE A 47 9.59 -4.88 4.42
CA ILE A 47 9.10 -4.38 3.13
C ILE A 47 10.22 -4.45 2.06
N GLY A 48 9.85 -4.85 0.84
CA GLY A 48 10.73 -4.92 -0.33
C GLY A 48 10.76 -6.28 -1.01
N GLY A 49 10.05 -7.29 -0.47
CA GLY A 49 9.82 -8.58 -1.12
C GLY A 49 8.48 -8.62 -1.87
N PHE A 50 8.27 -9.71 -2.64
CA PHE A 50 7.00 -9.93 -3.34
C PHE A 50 5.87 -10.45 -2.44
N GLY A 51 6.16 -10.73 -1.19
CA GLY A 51 5.18 -11.21 -0.22
C GLY A 51 5.68 -11.05 1.20
N ALA A 52 4.76 -11.09 2.15
CA ALA A 52 5.07 -11.06 3.57
C ALA A 52 5.31 -12.47 4.12
N LEU A 53 6.30 -12.60 5.00
CA LEU A 53 6.57 -13.83 5.73
C LEU A 53 6.33 -13.57 7.21
N VAL A 54 5.31 -14.23 7.76
CA VAL A 54 4.93 -14.10 9.17
C VAL A 54 4.78 -15.48 9.78
N GLU A 55 5.52 -15.73 10.86
CA GLU A 55 5.37 -16.96 11.66
C GLU A 55 4.11 -16.87 12.52
N LEU A 56 3.35 -17.96 12.59
CA LEU A 56 2.21 -17.98 13.52
C LEU A 56 2.72 -18.00 14.95
N PRO A 57 2.15 -17.16 15.84
CA PRO A 57 2.57 -17.13 17.24
C PRO A 57 2.42 -18.48 17.93
N LYS A 58 3.49 -18.97 18.57
CA LYS A 58 3.53 -20.29 19.24
C LYS A 58 2.59 -20.40 20.45
N ARG A 59 2.03 -19.28 20.91
CA ARG A 59 1.04 -19.25 22.00
C ARG A 59 -0.31 -19.87 21.61
N TYR A 60 -0.59 -20.00 20.31
CA TYR A 60 -1.80 -20.64 19.83
C TYR A 60 -1.56 -22.13 19.60
N ARG A 61 -2.39 -22.98 20.22
CA ARG A 61 -2.24 -24.44 20.13
C ARG A 61 -2.76 -25.01 18.82
N GLU A 62 -3.91 -24.54 18.38
CA GLU A 62 -4.59 -24.95 17.11
C GLU A 62 -5.12 -23.68 16.44
N PRO A 63 -4.26 -22.89 15.80
CA PRO A 63 -4.65 -21.59 15.27
C PRO A 63 -5.57 -21.72 14.06
N VAL A 64 -6.59 -20.88 14.01
CA VAL A 64 -7.40 -20.63 12.82
C VAL A 64 -7.04 -19.25 12.29
N LEU A 65 -6.73 -19.15 11.00
CA LEU A 65 -6.45 -17.88 10.36
C LEU A 65 -7.78 -17.23 9.94
N VAL A 66 -7.96 -15.98 10.36
CA VAL A 66 -9.04 -15.10 9.91
C VAL A 66 -8.43 -14.03 9.04
N SER A 67 -8.99 -13.82 7.86
CA SER A 67 -8.57 -12.77 6.95
C SER A 67 -9.76 -11.91 6.55
N SER A 68 -9.55 -10.62 6.42
CA SER A 68 -10.51 -9.63 5.97
C SER A 68 -9.85 -8.68 5.00
N THR A 69 -10.64 -8.04 4.17
CA THR A 69 -10.25 -6.93 3.31
C THR A 69 -11.38 -5.93 3.24
N ASP A 70 -11.06 -4.68 3.36
CA ASP A 70 -12.02 -3.57 3.24
C ASP A 70 -11.32 -2.36 2.61
N GLY A 71 -12.08 -1.41 2.13
CA GLY A 71 -11.61 -0.15 1.55
C GLY A 71 -12.16 1.06 2.29
N VAL A 72 -11.54 2.22 2.06
CA VAL A 72 -11.98 3.47 2.69
C VAL A 72 -13.34 3.94 2.17
N GLY A 73 -13.63 3.69 0.90
CA GLY A 73 -14.88 4.03 0.27
C GLY A 73 -15.07 5.55 0.09
N THR A 74 -16.29 6.05 0.29
CA THR A 74 -16.66 7.44 -0.01
C THR A 74 -15.95 8.50 0.84
N LYS A 75 -15.33 8.12 1.96
CA LYS A 75 -14.52 9.02 2.81
C LYS A 75 -13.30 9.58 2.06
N LEU A 76 -12.81 8.88 1.03
CA LEU A 76 -11.76 9.37 0.14
C LEU A 76 -12.10 10.73 -0.48
N LYS A 77 -13.37 11.00 -0.81
CA LYS A 77 -13.80 12.29 -1.34
C LYS A 77 -13.50 13.45 -0.39
N LEU A 78 -13.55 13.21 0.92
CA LEU A 78 -13.19 14.23 1.92
C LEU A 78 -11.67 14.43 1.97
N ALA A 79 -10.89 13.35 1.88
CA ALA A 79 -9.43 13.43 1.85
C ALA A 79 -8.96 14.26 0.65
N PHE A 80 -9.53 14.06 -0.53
CA PHE A 80 -9.24 14.84 -1.73
C PHE A 80 -9.69 16.30 -1.58
N ALA A 81 -10.92 16.55 -1.15
CA ALA A 81 -11.47 17.90 -1.02
C ALA A 81 -10.71 18.77 -0.01
N LEU A 82 -10.12 18.16 1.01
CA LEU A 82 -9.40 18.83 2.09
C LEU A 82 -7.88 18.75 1.96
N ASP A 83 -7.36 18.05 0.95
CA ASP A 83 -5.93 17.68 0.83
C ASP A 83 -5.35 17.08 2.14
N ARG A 84 -6.15 16.22 2.80
CA ARG A 84 -5.76 15.55 4.04
C ARG A 84 -5.69 14.05 3.87
N HIS A 85 -4.48 13.54 3.69
CA HIS A 85 -4.18 12.15 3.38
C HIS A 85 -3.54 11.38 4.54
N ASP A 86 -3.16 12.07 5.61
CA ASP A 86 -2.44 11.52 6.76
C ASP A 86 -3.30 10.69 7.73
N THR A 87 -4.62 10.84 7.69
CA THR A 87 -5.57 10.15 8.59
C THR A 87 -6.35 9.03 7.92
N ILE A 88 -6.45 9.05 6.59
CA ILE A 88 -7.25 8.08 5.84
C ILE A 88 -6.74 6.64 6.00
N GLY A 89 -5.42 6.46 6.13
CA GLY A 89 -4.81 5.16 6.37
C GLY A 89 -5.14 4.59 7.75
N ILE A 90 -5.36 5.42 8.76
CA ILE A 90 -5.84 4.97 10.08
C ILE A 90 -7.24 4.36 9.95
N ASP A 91 -8.11 5.02 9.20
CA ASP A 91 -9.47 4.58 8.94
C ASP A 91 -9.48 3.24 8.18
N LEU A 92 -8.66 3.10 7.14
CA LEU A 92 -8.50 1.85 6.38
C LEU A 92 -8.14 0.67 7.29
N VAL A 93 -7.12 0.83 8.13
CA VAL A 93 -6.72 -0.23 9.06
C VAL A 93 -7.83 -0.53 10.06
N ALA A 94 -8.54 0.49 10.55
CA ALA A 94 -9.64 0.29 11.49
C ALA A 94 -10.79 -0.50 10.85
N MET A 95 -11.14 -0.23 9.58
CA MET A 95 -12.17 -0.98 8.86
C MET A 95 -11.82 -2.47 8.80
N SER A 96 -10.65 -2.81 8.27
CA SER A 96 -10.20 -4.20 8.14
C SER A 96 -9.97 -4.89 9.49
N ALA A 97 -9.40 -4.17 10.48
CA ALA A 97 -9.13 -4.74 11.80
C ALA A 97 -10.41 -5.06 12.57
N ASN A 98 -11.45 -4.21 12.47
CA ASN A 98 -12.72 -4.45 13.13
C ASN A 98 -13.40 -5.71 12.62
N ASP A 99 -13.32 -6.00 11.32
CA ASP A 99 -13.89 -7.21 10.72
C ASP A 99 -13.32 -8.50 11.31
N ILE A 100 -12.01 -8.54 11.58
CA ILE A 100 -11.41 -9.70 12.23
C ILE A 100 -11.64 -9.73 13.74
N LEU A 101 -11.70 -8.56 14.39
CA LEU A 101 -11.98 -8.46 15.83
C LEU A 101 -13.36 -8.99 16.19
N VAL A 102 -14.40 -8.74 15.39
CA VAL A 102 -15.74 -9.27 15.64
C VAL A 102 -15.83 -10.79 15.52
N GLN A 103 -14.83 -11.43 14.87
CA GLN A 103 -14.66 -12.88 14.83
C GLN A 103 -13.84 -13.41 16.04
N GLY A 104 -13.39 -12.52 16.94
CA GLY A 104 -12.55 -12.87 18.08
C GLY A 104 -11.08 -13.09 17.72
N ALA A 105 -10.63 -12.64 16.54
CA ALA A 105 -9.25 -12.80 16.08
C ALA A 105 -8.36 -11.63 16.52
N GLU A 106 -7.07 -11.92 16.71
CA GLU A 106 -6.02 -10.92 16.96
C GLU A 106 -5.45 -10.42 15.64
N PRO A 107 -5.37 -9.10 15.40
CA PRO A 107 -4.65 -8.55 14.26
C PRO A 107 -3.15 -8.87 14.36
N LEU A 108 -2.61 -9.59 13.38
CA LEU A 108 -1.19 -9.96 13.36
C LEU A 108 -0.40 -9.11 12.39
N PHE A 109 -0.91 -8.94 11.18
CA PHE A 109 -0.27 -8.16 10.12
C PHE A 109 -1.31 -7.52 9.21
N PHE A 110 -0.86 -6.53 8.46
CA PHE A 110 -1.63 -5.78 7.48
C PHE A 110 -0.87 -5.73 6.14
N LEU A 111 -1.61 -5.89 5.06
CA LEU A 111 -1.13 -5.68 3.70
C LEU A 111 -2.00 -4.59 3.08
N ASP A 112 -1.39 -3.55 2.53
CA ASP A 112 -2.12 -2.49 1.84
C ASP A 112 -2.14 -2.71 0.32
N TYR A 113 -3.12 -2.09 -0.33
CA TYR A 113 -3.15 -1.95 -1.77
C TYR A 113 -3.48 -0.50 -2.11
N TYR A 114 -2.48 0.22 -2.59
CA TYR A 114 -2.63 1.63 -2.98
C TYR A 114 -2.71 1.74 -4.50
N ALA A 115 -3.82 2.25 -5.03
CA ALA A 115 -4.02 2.48 -6.46
C ALA A 115 -4.21 3.96 -6.75
N CYS A 116 -3.61 4.45 -7.83
CA CYS A 116 -3.70 5.85 -8.26
C CYS A 116 -3.57 5.99 -9.77
N GLY A 117 -4.10 7.06 -10.34
CA GLY A 117 -3.95 7.35 -11.77
C GLY A 117 -2.51 7.74 -12.13
N LYS A 118 -1.85 8.49 -11.25
CA LYS A 118 -0.44 8.88 -11.34
C LYS A 118 0.13 8.91 -9.92
N LEU A 119 1.27 8.27 -9.73
CA LEU A 119 1.91 8.21 -8.41
C LEU A 119 2.46 9.59 -8.02
N ASP A 120 1.90 10.16 -6.95
CA ASP A 120 2.49 11.24 -6.17
C ASP A 120 3.12 10.66 -4.91
N VAL A 121 4.44 10.70 -4.83
CA VAL A 121 5.21 10.08 -3.74
C VAL A 121 4.90 10.74 -2.39
N ASP A 122 4.61 12.04 -2.36
CA ASP A 122 4.32 12.78 -1.12
C ASP A 122 2.94 12.41 -0.58
N ILE A 123 1.94 12.32 -1.44
CA ILE A 123 0.59 11.90 -1.08
C ILE A 123 0.61 10.44 -0.61
N ALA A 124 1.16 9.55 -1.42
CA ALA A 124 1.25 8.12 -1.09
C ALA A 124 1.99 7.88 0.23
N ALA A 125 3.09 8.58 0.48
CA ALA A 125 3.82 8.46 1.73
C ALA A 125 2.99 8.93 2.94
N ARG A 126 2.17 10.00 2.82
CA ARG A 126 1.24 10.44 3.87
C ARG A 126 0.17 9.39 4.16
N VAL A 127 -0.39 8.77 3.12
CA VAL A 127 -1.36 7.68 3.27
C VAL A 127 -0.75 6.50 4.01
N VAL A 128 0.42 6.00 3.55
CA VAL A 128 1.10 4.86 4.18
C VAL A 128 1.56 5.19 5.60
N GLN A 129 1.93 6.44 5.89
CA GLN A 129 2.19 6.88 7.27
C GLN A 129 0.94 6.73 8.15
N GLY A 130 -0.23 7.08 7.63
CA GLY A 130 -1.52 6.85 8.29
C GLY A 130 -1.81 5.37 8.51
N ILE A 131 -1.56 4.52 7.50
CA ILE A 131 -1.69 3.06 7.62
C ILE A 131 -0.78 2.52 8.73
N ALA A 132 0.49 2.91 8.74
CA ALA A 132 1.43 2.50 9.78
C ALA A 132 0.94 2.93 11.17
N ARG A 133 0.39 4.15 11.30
CA ARG A 133 -0.21 4.61 12.55
C ARG A 133 -1.42 3.77 12.96
N GLY A 134 -2.28 3.41 12.02
CA GLY A 134 -3.40 2.49 12.24
C GLY A 134 -2.92 1.13 12.72
N CYS A 135 -1.88 0.59 12.11
CA CYS A 135 -1.25 -0.67 12.51
C CYS A 135 -0.66 -0.62 13.93
N GLU A 136 0.03 0.48 14.30
CA GLU A 136 0.49 0.69 15.68
C GLU A 136 -0.68 0.64 16.68
N LEU A 137 -1.82 1.30 16.36
CA LEU A 137 -3.01 1.33 17.20
C LEU A 137 -3.69 -0.05 17.30
N ALA A 138 -3.77 -0.79 16.20
CA ALA A 138 -4.34 -2.13 16.15
C ALA A 138 -3.39 -3.22 16.69
N GLY A 139 -2.12 -2.91 16.92
CA GLY A 139 -1.11 -3.86 17.38
C GLY A 139 -0.67 -4.87 16.32
N CYS A 140 -0.82 -4.56 15.03
CA CYS A 140 -0.39 -5.41 13.91
C CYS A 140 0.79 -4.80 13.15
N ALA A 141 1.49 -5.63 12.37
CA ALA A 141 2.62 -5.19 11.58
C ALA A 141 2.19 -4.84 10.14
N LEU A 142 2.61 -3.68 9.63
CA LEU A 142 2.54 -3.36 8.21
C LEU A 142 3.70 -4.07 7.50
N VAL A 143 3.41 -5.20 6.86
CA VAL A 143 4.45 -6.10 6.35
C VAL A 143 4.66 -6.03 4.85
N GLY A 144 3.80 -5.33 4.13
CA GLY A 144 3.91 -5.14 2.69
C GLY A 144 2.62 -4.65 2.09
N GLY A 145 2.59 -4.67 0.77
CA GLY A 145 1.45 -4.24 -0.01
C GLY A 145 1.83 -4.09 -1.48
N ALA A 146 0.96 -3.47 -2.25
CA ALA A 146 1.21 -3.16 -3.64
C ALA A 146 0.82 -1.72 -3.95
N THR A 147 1.66 -1.04 -4.73
CA THR A 147 1.33 0.26 -5.31
C THR A 147 1.06 0.07 -6.79
N ALA A 148 -0.13 0.40 -7.23
CA ALA A 148 -0.55 0.32 -8.62
C ALA A 148 -0.84 1.72 -9.17
N ALA A 149 -0.32 2.00 -10.35
CA ALA A 149 -0.61 3.23 -11.08
C ALA A 149 -1.16 2.88 -12.47
N PRO A 150 -2.41 2.36 -12.58
CA PRO A 150 -3.02 2.00 -13.86
C PRO A 150 -3.45 3.27 -14.60
N PRO A 151 -2.77 3.63 -15.71
CA PRO A 151 -3.10 4.82 -16.48
C PRO A 151 -4.55 4.80 -16.98
N GLY A 152 -5.26 5.90 -16.80
CA GLY A 152 -6.63 6.08 -17.30
C GLY A 152 -7.74 5.39 -16.49
N THR A 153 -7.42 4.74 -15.37
CA THR A 153 -8.42 4.12 -14.49
C THR A 153 -8.97 5.12 -13.47
N TYR A 154 -8.14 6.02 -12.98
CA TYR A 154 -8.49 7.06 -12.02
C TYR A 154 -8.41 8.44 -12.66
N ALA A 155 -9.20 9.39 -12.19
CA ALA A 155 -9.06 10.80 -12.57
C ALA A 155 -7.71 11.36 -12.04
N GLU A 156 -7.25 12.47 -12.64
CA GLU A 156 -6.02 13.12 -12.20
C GLU A 156 -6.16 13.59 -10.75
N GLY A 157 -5.26 13.12 -9.88
CA GLY A 157 -5.28 13.40 -8.45
C GLY A 157 -6.04 12.40 -7.58
N ASP A 158 -6.81 11.48 -8.17
CA ASP A 158 -7.53 10.46 -7.41
C ASP A 158 -6.63 9.26 -7.07
N SER A 159 -6.86 8.69 -5.89
CA SER A 159 -6.21 7.45 -5.42
C SER A 159 -7.18 6.64 -4.56
N ASP A 160 -6.92 5.34 -4.43
CA ASP A 160 -7.70 4.42 -3.61
C ASP A 160 -6.71 3.57 -2.78
N PRO A 161 -6.59 3.83 -1.48
CA PRO A 161 -5.83 3.02 -0.55
C PRO A 161 -6.64 1.84 -0.02
#